data_f3a42e1cad4c588825ade2914bd3e46a
#
_entry.id   f3a42e1cad4c588825ade2914bd3e46a
#
_cell.length_a   1.000
_cell.length_b   1.000
_cell.length_c   1.000
_cell.angle_alpha   90.00
_cell.angle_beta   90.00
_cell.angle_gamma   90.00
#
_symmetry.space_group_name_H-M   'P 1'
#
loop_
_entity.id
_entity.type
_entity.pdbx_description
1 polymer ?
#
loop_
_entity_poly.entity_id
_entity_poly.type
_entity_poly.pdbx_seq_one_letter_code
_entity_poly.pdbx_strand_id
1 'polypeptide(L)'
;MKEKQPFSYGKIFVIGSGFFALMLIWTFYNAYMPLILGDFIESRAIRGAIMGLDNLLAVLLIPVIGAWSDRVDTRIGNRLPFIVVGMPVAAIFFILIPYGAQVTLWVLLVIDIIFLLAMTIYRAPVIALMPDHTPTERRSTANGIINLMGGVGAIIALFGLSALYGIDRAYPFAIAGLLLFLSFLLLYFTVDRNPPYVGSSKDEMEETLASESFFKGLSHLKKPEFRGHLFILTAIFLYFIGYSGVEAQFTVYAVEYLNMEGSAAGFTLGFFSLAFVIFAVPAGLLGSKLGKTPIMLLGLIALPLIFICIPFLPLLSSPFPVVNQVLLLQIVLFTGGIAWALINVQAYPLVADLGGKNKIGYFTGLYYLFSMASSIIAPAFLGLLMDLFTHPALFFGAAASFLAGFYFLRKGSILIRKQDKKAASA
;
A
#
# COMPACT_ATOMS: atom_id res chain seq x y z
N MET A 1 2.32 13.40 -39.22
CA MET A 1 2.88 13.63 -37.86
C MET A 1 1.81 14.37 -37.06
N LYS A 2 1.14 13.71 -36.08
CA LYS A 2 0.21 14.41 -35.18
C LYS A 2 1.06 15.32 -34.28
N GLU A 3 0.77 16.62 -34.25
CA GLU A 3 1.40 17.55 -33.30
C GLU A 3 1.30 16.96 -31.88
N LYS A 4 2.44 16.74 -31.24
CA LYS A 4 2.46 16.31 -29.84
C LYS A 4 1.85 17.43 -29.01
N GLN A 5 0.69 17.19 -28.41
CA GLN A 5 0.09 18.15 -27.49
C GLN A 5 1.11 18.54 -26.41
N PRO A 6 1.22 19.83 -26.05
CA PRO A 6 2.15 20.25 -25.03
C PRO A 6 1.81 19.59 -23.68
N PHE A 7 2.84 19.12 -22.96
CA PHE A 7 2.70 18.58 -21.61
C PHE A 7 2.04 19.61 -20.69
N SER A 8 0.99 19.20 -19.98
CA SER A 8 0.26 20.05 -19.04
C SER A 8 0.24 19.45 -17.64
N TYR A 9 0.74 20.19 -16.67
CA TYR A 9 0.61 19.82 -15.25
C TYR A 9 -0.84 19.72 -14.79
N GLY A 10 -1.75 20.54 -15.33
CA GLY A 10 -3.18 20.47 -15.05
C GLY A 10 -3.78 19.09 -15.39
N LYS A 11 -3.37 18.49 -16.52
CA LYS A 11 -3.78 17.12 -16.87
C LYS A 11 -3.27 16.08 -15.86
N ILE A 12 -2.06 16.26 -15.33
CA ILE A 12 -1.51 15.35 -14.31
C ILE A 12 -2.29 15.45 -12.99
N PHE A 13 -2.72 16.65 -12.59
CA PHE A 13 -3.62 16.80 -11.43
C PHE A 13 -4.98 16.12 -11.66
N VAL A 14 -5.54 16.23 -12.86
CA VAL A 14 -6.77 15.52 -13.23
C VAL A 14 -6.58 14.00 -13.12
N ILE A 15 -5.52 13.46 -13.71
CA ILE A 15 -5.17 12.03 -13.59
C ILE A 15 -4.93 11.65 -12.13
N GLY A 16 -4.29 12.54 -11.36
CA GLY A 16 -4.06 12.39 -9.94
C GLY A 16 -5.35 12.27 -9.12
N SER A 17 -6.49 12.78 -9.60
CA SER A 17 -7.78 12.59 -8.92
C SER A 17 -8.17 11.11 -8.83
N GLY A 18 -7.82 10.30 -9.83
CA GLY A 18 -8.01 8.84 -9.79
C GLY A 18 -7.16 8.19 -8.69
N PHE A 19 -5.91 8.64 -8.52
CA PHE A 19 -5.05 8.19 -7.42
C PHE A 19 -5.53 8.66 -6.05
N PHE A 20 -6.00 9.90 -5.96
CA PHE A 20 -6.64 10.44 -4.77
C PHE A 20 -7.80 9.55 -4.33
N ALA A 21 -8.74 9.27 -5.23
CA ALA A 21 -9.91 8.45 -4.93
C ALA A 21 -9.52 7.00 -4.60
N LEU A 22 -8.55 6.42 -5.32
CA LEU A 22 -8.04 5.08 -5.06
C LEU A 22 -7.48 4.98 -3.64
N MET A 23 -6.60 5.90 -3.22
CA MET A 23 -5.98 5.87 -1.90
C MET A 23 -6.96 6.22 -0.79
N LEU A 24 -7.92 7.14 -1.04
CA LEU A 24 -8.97 7.47 -0.08
C LEU A 24 -9.82 6.24 0.25
N ILE A 25 -10.36 5.57 -0.75
CA ILE A 25 -11.18 4.36 -0.60
C ILE A 25 -10.40 3.26 0.09
N TRP A 26 -9.17 3.00 -0.38
CA TRP A 26 -8.32 1.95 0.11
C TRP A 26 -7.93 2.11 1.57
N THR A 27 -7.48 3.31 1.95
CA THR A 27 -7.09 3.62 3.31
C THR A 27 -8.29 3.53 4.27
N PHE A 28 -9.45 4.01 3.83
CA PHE A 28 -10.67 3.92 4.63
C PHE A 28 -11.15 2.46 4.78
N TYR A 29 -11.15 1.70 3.69
CA TYR A 29 -11.49 0.28 3.69
C TYR A 29 -10.61 -0.52 4.66
N ASN A 30 -9.28 -0.38 4.57
CA ASN A 30 -8.35 -1.09 5.43
C ASN A 30 -8.53 -0.76 6.91
N ALA A 31 -8.91 0.48 7.23
CA ALA A 31 -9.12 0.90 8.61
C ALA A 31 -10.45 0.40 9.19
N TYR A 32 -11.52 0.32 8.39
CA TYR A 32 -12.86 0.12 8.93
C TYR A 32 -13.52 -1.22 8.58
N MET A 33 -13.14 -1.85 7.47
CA MET A 33 -13.69 -3.16 7.11
C MET A 33 -13.43 -4.23 8.17
N PRO A 34 -12.24 -4.33 8.82
CA PRO A 34 -12.01 -5.28 9.89
C PRO A 34 -12.93 -5.09 11.10
N LEU A 35 -13.35 -3.85 11.39
CA LEU A 35 -14.32 -3.55 12.46
C LEU A 35 -15.73 -4.02 12.07
N ILE A 36 -16.15 -3.79 10.81
CA ILE A 36 -17.45 -4.23 10.30
C ILE A 36 -17.52 -5.77 10.28
N LEU A 37 -16.46 -6.45 9.84
CA LEU A 37 -16.37 -7.91 9.91
C LEU A 37 -16.42 -8.42 11.35
N GLY A 38 -15.96 -7.62 12.33
CA GLY A 38 -16.01 -7.93 13.75
C GLY A 38 -17.43 -8.07 14.30
N ASP A 39 -18.43 -7.46 13.67
CA ASP A 39 -19.84 -7.63 14.05
C ASP A 39 -20.34 -9.07 13.81
N PHE A 40 -19.63 -9.87 12.97
CA PHE A 40 -20.04 -11.23 12.58
C PHE A 40 -19.00 -12.30 12.91
N ILE A 41 -17.72 -11.94 12.95
CA ILE A 41 -16.59 -12.89 13.01
C ILE A 41 -15.72 -12.51 14.21
N GLU A 42 -15.68 -13.36 15.22
CA GLU A 42 -14.84 -13.13 16.41
C GLU A 42 -13.34 -13.25 16.10
N SER A 43 -12.96 -14.27 15.29
CA SER A 43 -11.57 -14.53 14.96
C SER A 43 -10.95 -13.42 14.11
N ARG A 44 -9.92 -12.78 14.65
CA ARG A 44 -9.14 -11.74 13.99
C ARG A 44 -8.30 -12.31 12.84
N ALA A 45 -7.90 -13.59 12.94
CA ALA A 45 -7.25 -14.31 11.86
C ALA A 45 -8.15 -14.44 10.62
N ILE A 46 -9.43 -14.80 10.80
CA ILE A 46 -10.38 -14.92 9.69
C ILE A 46 -10.67 -13.54 9.09
N ARG A 47 -10.91 -12.53 9.93
CA ARG A 47 -11.08 -11.15 9.44
C ARG A 47 -9.87 -10.70 8.63
N GLY A 48 -8.66 -10.96 9.13
CA GLY A 48 -7.41 -10.67 8.43
C GLY A 48 -7.25 -11.45 7.11
N ALA A 49 -7.70 -12.71 7.05
CA ALA A 49 -7.69 -13.50 5.82
C ALA A 49 -8.63 -12.90 4.75
N ILE A 50 -9.82 -12.42 5.14
CA ILE A 50 -10.73 -11.70 4.23
C ILE A 50 -10.06 -10.41 3.72
N MET A 51 -9.41 -9.64 4.60
CA MET A 51 -8.66 -8.45 4.19
C MET A 51 -7.51 -8.77 3.22
N GLY A 52 -6.91 -9.96 3.32
CA GLY A 52 -5.86 -10.41 2.40
C GLY A 52 -6.35 -10.73 0.99
N LEU A 53 -7.66 -11.00 0.81
CA LEU A 53 -8.25 -11.33 -0.50
C LEU A 53 -8.03 -10.24 -1.54
N ASP A 54 -8.04 -9.00 -1.13
CA ASP A 54 -7.73 -7.86 -1.93
C ASP A 54 -6.37 -7.95 -2.62
N ASN A 55 -5.33 -8.15 -1.83
CA ASN A 55 -3.98 -8.29 -2.35
C ASN A 55 -3.82 -9.56 -3.20
N LEU A 56 -4.56 -10.62 -2.87
CA LEU A 56 -4.60 -11.85 -3.67
C LEU A 56 -5.23 -11.59 -5.05
N LEU A 57 -6.39 -10.92 -5.09
CA LEU A 57 -7.02 -10.52 -6.35
C LEU A 57 -6.13 -9.57 -7.16
N ALA A 58 -5.46 -8.63 -6.49
CA ALA A 58 -4.53 -7.71 -7.12
C ALA A 58 -3.36 -8.45 -7.81
N VAL A 59 -2.72 -9.39 -7.12
CA VAL A 59 -1.61 -10.18 -7.69
C VAL A 59 -2.04 -10.99 -8.90
N LEU A 60 -3.23 -11.58 -8.85
CA LEU A 60 -3.73 -12.44 -9.92
C LEU A 60 -4.27 -11.66 -11.12
N LEU A 61 -5.04 -10.59 -10.87
CA LEU A 61 -5.83 -9.92 -11.90
C LEU A 61 -5.18 -8.65 -12.46
N ILE A 62 -4.37 -7.91 -11.69
CA ILE A 62 -3.76 -6.66 -12.17
C ILE A 62 -2.90 -6.89 -13.43
N PRO A 63 -2.02 -7.92 -13.50
CA PRO A 63 -1.25 -8.16 -14.72
C PRO A 63 -2.13 -8.50 -15.92
N VAL A 64 -3.18 -9.28 -15.70
CA VAL A 64 -4.14 -9.69 -16.75
C VAL A 64 -4.91 -8.50 -17.26
N ILE A 65 -5.48 -7.69 -16.36
CA ILE A 65 -6.27 -6.51 -16.70
C ILE A 65 -5.37 -5.43 -17.34
N GLY A 66 -4.16 -5.24 -16.82
CA GLY A 66 -3.18 -4.34 -17.41
C GLY A 66 -2.89 -4.70 -18.86
N ALA A 67 -2.49 -5.94 -19.11
CA ALA A 67 -2.22 -6.44 -20.46
C ALA A 67 -3.46 -6.39 -21.37
N TRP A 68 -4.64 -6.66 -20.81
CA TRP A 68 -5.88 -6.54 -21.56
C TRP A 68 -6.19 -5.08 -21.93
N SER A 69 -6.05 -4.15 -20.99
CA SER A 69 -6.28 -2.74 -21.24
C SER A 69 -5.28 -2.11 -22.23
N ASP A 70 -4.10 -2.72 -22.40
CA ASP A 70 -3.10 -2.30 -23.40
C ASP A 70 -3.50 -2.70 -24.83
N ARG A 71 -4.29 -3.77 -24.99
CA ARG A 71 -4.66 -4.37 -26.28
C ARG A 71 -6.02 -3.92 -26.78
N VAL A 72 -6.90 -3.49 -25.86
CA VAL A 72 -8.25 -3.04 -26.21
C VAL A 72 -8.17 -1.71 -26.96
N ASP A 73 -8.81 -1.65 -28.11
CA ASP A 73 -9.01 -0.42 -28.89
C ASP A 73 -10.51 -0.14 -29.02
N THR A 74 -10.95 0.95 -28.40
CA THR A 74 -12.36 1.36 -28.41
C THR A 74 -12.50 2.82 -28.81
N ARG A 75 -13.72 3.24 -29.13
CA ARG A 75 -14.04 4.65 -29.44
C ARG A 75 -13.74 5.62 -28.29
N ILE A 76 -13.65 5.12 -27.06
CA ILE A 76 -13.32 5.91 -25.88
C ILE A 76 -11.87 5.71 -25.42
N GLY A 77 -11.03 5.03 -26.24
CA GLY A 77 -9.64 4.73 -25.93
C GLY A 77 -9.46 3.33 -25.30
N ASN A 78 -8.24 3.03 -24.85
CA ASN A 78 -7.86 1.73 -24.31
C ASN A 78 -8.08 1.59 -22.81
N ARG A 79 -7.85 2.65 -22.01
CA ARG A 79 -7.96 2.63 -20.53
C ARG A 79 -9.37 2.94 -20.03
N LEU A 80 -10.05 3.87 -20.67
CA LEU A 80 -11.37 4.36 -20.24
C LEU A 80 -12.44 3.27 -20.12
N PRO A 81 -12.56 2.23 -20.96
CA PRO A 81 -13.57 1.18 -20.77
C PRO A 81 -13.52 0.53 -19.40
N PHE A 82 -12.32 0.24 -18.88
CA PHE A 82 -12.12 -0.36 -17.57
C PHE A 82 -12.44 0.62 -16.44
N ILE A 83 -12.14 1.88 -16.62
CA ILE A 83 -12.44 2.96 -15.67
C ILE A 83 -13.95 3.21 -15.61
N VAL A 84 -14.65 3.22 -16.76
CA VAL A 84 -16.11 3.42 -16.86
C VAL A 84 -16.90 2.31 -16.19
N VAL A 85 -16.40 1.09 -16.23
CA VAL A 85 -17.04 -0.05 -15.54
C VAL A 85 -16.58 -0.11 -14.09
N GLY A 86 -15.27 -0.07 -13.86
CA GLY A 86 -14.69 -0.35 -12.54
C GLY A 86 -15.01 0.72 -11.49
N MET A 87 -14.79 2.01 -11.79
CA MET A 87 -14.98 3.07 -10.79
C MET A 87 -16.44 3.24 -10.34
N PRO A 88 -17.46 3.32 -11.23
CA PRO A 88 -18.85 3.41 -10.80
C PRO A 88 -19.34 2.18 -10.03
N VAL A 89 -18.97 0.99 -10.47
CA VAL A 89 -19.33 -0.25 -9.75
C VAL A 89 -18.67 -0.28 -8.38
N ALA A 90 -17.38 0.05 -8.28
CA ALA A 90 -16.69 0.14 -7.01
C ALA A 90 -17.33 1.19 -6.08
N ALA A 91 -17.71 2.37 -6.59
CA ALA A 91 -18.37 3.42 -5.82
C ALA A 91 -19.70 2.93 -5.24
N ILE A 92 -20.56 2.31 -6.07
CA ILE A 92 -21.86 1.79 -5.64
C ILE A 92 -21.68 0.71 -4.57
N PHE A 93 -20.84 -0.29 -4.82
CA PHE A 93 -20.65 -1.40 -3.90
C PHE A 93 -19.93 -0.98 -2.61
N PHE A 94 -19.04 0.01 -2.66
CA PHE A 94 -18.46 0.61 -1.46
C PHE A 94 -19.52 1.29 -0.58
N ILE A 95 -20.43 2.05 -1.17
CA ILE A 95 -21.57 2.67 -0.45
C ILE A 95 -22.45 1.59 0.18
N LEU A 96 -22.61 0.44 -0.47
CA LEU A 96 -23.47 -0.65 0.01
C LEU A 96 -22.85 -1.47 1.16
N ILE A 97 -21.55 -1.41 1.43
CA ILE A 97 -20.89 -2.18 2.49
C ILE A 97 -21.61 -2.05 3.85
N PRO A 98 -21.84 -0.85 4.42
CA PRO A 98 -22.49 -0.72 5.73
C PRO A 98 -23.94 -1.19 5.72
N TYR A 99 -24.64 -1.12 4.60
CA TYR A 99 -26.00 -1.63 4.47
C TYR A 99 -26.02 -3.16 4.37
N GLY A 100 -25.07 -3.77 3.66
CA GLY A 100 -24.90 -5.22 3.63
C GLY A 100 -24.61 -5.82 5.01
N ALA A 101 -23.86 -5.09 5.83
CA ALA A 101 -23.59 -5.46 7.22
C ALA A 101 -24.83 -5.46 8.11
N GLN A 102 -25.88 -4.72 7.76
CA GLN A 102 -27.16 -4.74 8.49
C GLN A 102 -28.04 -5.93 8.14
N VAL A 103 -27.71 -6.66 7.06
CA VAL A 103 -28.52 -7.81 6.59
C VAL A 103 -27.93 -9.14 7.08
N THR A 104 -26.80 -9.55 6.53
CA THR A 104 -26.09 -10.78 6.95
C THR A 104 -24.63 -10.74 6.50
N LEU A 105 -23.78 -11.58 7.13
CA LEU A 105 -22.40 -11.76 6.70
C LEU A 105 -22.28 -12.13 5.21
N TRP A 106 -23.14 -13.00 4.70
CA TRP A 106 -23.06 -13.44 3.30
C TRP A 106 -23.36 -12.31 2.31
N VAL A 107 -24.33 -11.44 2.63
CA VAL A 107 -24.64 -10.26 1.83
C VAL A 107 -23.46 -9.28 1.85
N LEU A 108 -22.87 -9.04 3.03
CA LEU A 108 -21.67 -8.23 3.17
C LEU A 108 -20.52 -8.77 2.32
N LEU A 109 -20.23 -10.08 2.40
CA LEU A 109 -19.12 -10.69 1.65
C LEU A 109 -19.34 -10.64 0.13
N VAL A 110 -20.58 -10.82 -0.35
CA VAL A 110 -20.89 -10.67 -1.79
C VAL A 110 -20.66 -9.22 -2.25
N ILE A 111 -21.13 -8.23 -1.48
CA ILE A 111 -20.91 -6.81 -1.76
C ILE A 111 -19.40 -6.50 -1.79
N ASP A 112 -18.67 -7.00 -0.80
CA ASP A 112 -17.23 -6.81 -0.66
C ASP A 112 -16.45 -7.42 -1.84
N ILE A 113 -16.74 -8.67 -2.22
CA ILE A 113 -16.08 -9.32 -3.37
C ILE A 113 -16.33 -8.55 -4.66
N ILE A 114 -17.56 -8.07 -4.91
CA ILE A 114 -17.86 -7.29 -6.10
C ILE A 114 -17.10 -5.95 -6.06
N PHE A 115 -17.05 -5.29 -4.90
CA PHE A 115 -16.26 -4.09 -4.69
C PHE A 115 -14.78 -4.32 -4.98
N LEU A 116 -14.16 -5.36 -4.43
CA LEU A 116 -12.75 -5.69 -4.62
C LEU A 116 -12.41 -6.04 -6.08
N LEU A 117 -13.29 -6.78 -6.77
CA LEU A 117 -13.15 -7.05 -8.20
C LEU A 117 -13.23 -5.76 -9.03
N ALA A 118 -14.20 -4.90 -8.75
CA ALA A 118 -14.34 -3.61 -9.43
C ALA A 118 -13.12 -2.70 -9.19
N MET A 119 -12.61 -2.65 -7.95
CA MET A 119 -11.37 -1.95 -7.58
C MET A 119 -10.19 -2.47 -8.41
N THR A 120 -10.05 -3.78 -8.53
CA THR A 120 -8.95 -4.40 -9.28
C THR A 120 -9.04 -4.10 -10.78
N ILE A 121 -10.27 -4.05 -11.35
CA ILE A 121 -10.50 -3.76 -12.78
C ILE A 121 -10.01 -2.36 -13.15
N TYR A 122 -10.24 -1.32 -12.36
CA TYR A 122 -9.85 0.03 -12.74
C TYR A 122 -8.47 0.45 -12.24
N ARG A 123 -7.91 -0.24 -11.23
CA ARG A 123 -6.64 0.15 -10.57
C ARG A 123 -5.48 0.25 -11.55
N ALA A 124 -5.21 -0.80 -12.33
CA ALA A 124 -4.13 -0.79 -13.31
C ALA A 124 -4.34 0.25 -14.42
N PRO A 125 -5.51 0.36 -15.06
CA PRO A 125 -5.81 1.42 -16.03
C PRO A 125 -5.63 2.84 -15.48
N VAL A 126 -6.08 3.15 -14.27
CA VAL A 126 -5.90 4.48 -13.65
C VAL A 126 -4.43 4.79 -13.43
N ILE A 127 -3.63 3.82 -12.95
CA ILE A 127 -2.19 3.98 -12.77
C ILE A 127 -1.50 4.23 -14.11
N ALA A 128 -1.91 3.53 -15.17
CA ALA A 128 -1.32 3.63 -16.49
C ALA A 128 -1.64 4.98 -17.19
N LEU A 129 -2.69 5.69 -16.79
CA LEU A 129 -2.98 7.02 -17.36
C LEU A 129 -1.81 7.99 -17.21
N MET A 130 -1.04 7.91 -16.12
CA MET A 130 0.07 8.85 -15.90
C MET A 130 1.18 8.69 -16.94
N PRO A 131 1.78 7.51 -17.15
CA PRO A 131 2.81 7.35 -18.19
C PRO A 131 2.27 7.53 -19.61
N ASP A 132 0.99 7.19 -19.87
CA ASP A 132 0.36 7.38 -21.17
C ASP A 132 0.22 8.88 -21.55
N HIS A 133 0.16 9.79 -20.57
CA HIS A 133 0.02 11.24 -20.76
C HIS A 133 1.30 12.03 -20.44
N THR A 134 2.40 11.37 -20.08
CA THR A 134 3.62 12.04 -19.61
C THR A 134 4.83 11.59 -20.42
N PRO A 135 5.61 12.54 -20.99
CA PRO A 135 6.87 12.22 -21.63
C PRO A 135 7.87 11.66 -20.61
N THR A 136 8.76 10.78 -21.05
CA THR A 136 9.70 10.04 -20.20
C THR A 136 10.51 10.95 -19.25
N GLU A 137 10.94 12.12 -19.74
CA GLU A 137 11.76 13.07 -18.98
C GLU A 137 11.01 13.70 -17.80
N ARG A 138 9.67 13.70 -17.82
CA ARG A 138 8.81 14.32 -16.80
C ARG A 138 8.04 13.31 -15.94
N ARG A 139 8.20 12.00 -16.19
CA ARG A 139 7.51 10.94 -15.44
C ARG A 139 7.78 10.99 -13.95
N SER A 140 9.01 11.31 -13.54
CA SER A 140 9.36 11.43 -12.12
C SER A 140 8.56 12.53 -11.42
N THR A 141 8.45 13.72 -12.03
CA THR A 141 7.65 14.83 -11.49
C THR A 141 6.16 14.49 -11.47
N ALA A 142 5.64 13.91 -12.57
CA ALA A 142 4.25 13.47 -12.63
C ALA A 142 3.92 12.43 -11.56
N ASN A 143 4.79 11.45 -11.36
CA ASN A 143 4.66 10.46 -10.29
C ASN A 143 4.64 11.09 -8.90
N GLY A 144 5.46 12.11 -8.67
CA GLY A 144 5.43 12.90 -7.43
C GLY A 144 4.07 13.55 -7.18
N ILE A 145 3.46 14.15 -8.20
CA ILE A 145 2.15 14.81 -8.10
C ILE A 145 1.06 13.78 -7.78
N ILE A 146 0.99 12.66 -8.51
CA ILE A 146 -0.06 11.66 -8.26
C ILE A 146 0.08 10.99 -6.90
N ASN A 147 1.31 10.73 -6.43
CA ASN A 147 1.54 10.20 -5.09
C ASN A 147 1.16 11.21 -4.00
N LEU A 148 1.44 12.50 -4.21
CA LEU A 148 0.98 13.56 -3.30
C LEU A 148 -0.55 13.55 -3.20
N MET A 149 -1.26 13.48 -4.33
CA MET A 149 -2.72 13.42 -4.35
C MET A 149 -3.25 12.15 -3.67
N GLY A 150 -2.59 11.01 -3.85
CA GLY A 150 -2.89 9.78 -3.12
C GLY A 150 -2.71 9.95 -1.62
N GLY A 151 -1.61 10.59 -1.18
CA GLY A 151 -1.36 10.92 0.23
C GLY A 151 -2.44 11.82 0.83
N VAL A 152 -2.89 12.84 0.08
CA VAL A 152 -4.02 13.69 0.49
C VAL A 152 -5.31 12.86 0.63
N GLY A 153 -5.56 11.91 -0.28
CA GLY A 153 -6.69 10.98 -0.18
C GLY A 153 -6.65 10.15 1.11
N ALA A 154 -5.49 9.59 1.44
CA ALA A 154 -5.31 8.83 2.68
C ALA A 154 -5.50 9.70 3.94
N ILE A 155 -5.02 10.93 3.94
CA ILE A 155 -5.22 11.89 5.04
C ILE A 155 -6.70 12.22 5.20
N ILE A 156 -7.42 12.51 4.11
CA ILE A 156 -8.86 12.78 4.17
C ILE A 156 -9.64 11.55 4.65
N ALA A 157 -9.24 10.34 4.24
CA ALA A 157 -9.85 9.10 4.73
C ALA A 157 -9.77 8.97 6.25
N LEU A 158 -8.59 9.21 6.84
CA LEU A 158 -8.36 8.97 8.26
C LEU A 158 -8.70 10.17 9.17
N PHE A 159 -8.56 11.39 8.70
CA PHE A 159 -8.90 12.57 9.51
C PHE A 159 -10.32 13.09 9.21
N GLY A 160 -10.73 13.14 7.95
CA GLY A 160 -12.03 13.67 7.56
C GLY A 160 -13.16 12.66 7.72
N LEU A 161 -13.03 11.50 7.07
CA LEU A 161 -14.10 10.52 7.05
C LEU A 161 -14.23 9.74 8.37
N SER A 162 -13.14 9.56 9.13
CA SER A 162 -13.20 8.93 10.46
C SER A 162 -14.10 9.66 11.43
N ALA A 163 -14.11 10.99 11.41
CA ALA A 163 -15.00 11.78 12.26
C ALA A 163 -16.49 11.49 11.97
N LEU A 164 -16.83 11.23 10.71
CA LEU A 164 -18.21 10.92 10.31
C LEU A 164 -18.63 9.50 10.69
N TYR A 165 -17.67 8.57 10.81
CA TYR A 165 -17.94 7.19 11.23
C TYR A 165 -18.53 7.11 12.66
N GLY A 166 -18.19 8.05 13.53
CA GLY A 166 -18.76 8.16 14.87
C GLY A 166 -20.20 8.66 14.90
N ILE A 167 -20.66 9.34 13.83
CA ILE A 167 -22.04 9.82 13.70
C ILE A 167 -22.93 8.71 13.13
N ASP A 168 -22.55 8.17 11.98
CA ASP A 168 -23.17 7.03 11.32
C ASP A 168 -22.13 6.30 10.46
N ARG A 169 -22.06 4.98 10.59
CA ARG A 169 -21.12 4.14 9.81
C ARG A 169 -21.30 4.30 8.29
N ALA A 170 -22.52 4.61 7.81
CA ALA A 170 -22.81 4.73 6.38
C ALA A 170 -22.30 6.05 5.78
N TYR A 171 -22.24 7.14 6.53
CA TYR A 171 -21.86 8.45 6.00
C TYR A 171 -20.48 8.49 5.34
N PRO A 172 -19.40 8.01 5.97
CA PRO A 172 -18.09 8.06 5.33
C PRO A 172 -18.00 7.16 4.09
N PHE A 173 -18.69 6.01 4.07
CA PHE A 173 -18.75 5.16 2.88
C PHE A 173 -19.49 5.85 1.73
N ALA A 174 -20.60 6.54 2.03
CA ALA A 174 -21.36 7.30 1.05
C ALA A 174 -20.55 8.46 0.46
N ILE A 175 -19.85 9.23 1.30
CA ILE A 175 -19.04 10.37 0.87
C ILE A 175 -17.82 9.87 0.07
N ALA A 176 -17.12 8.83 0.54
CA ALA A 176 -15.98 8.28 -0.19
C ALA A 176 -16.39 7.70 -1.55
N GLY A 177 -17.51 6.95 -1.60
CA GLY A 177 -18.07 6.44 -2.86
C GLY A 177 -18.49 7.57 -3.81
N LEU A 178 -19.08 8.65 -3.30
CA LEU A 178 -19.40 9.84 -4.09
C LEU A 178 -18.12 10.51 -4.65
N LEU A 179 -17.07 10.66 -3.83
CA LEU A 179 -15.80 11.22 -4.27
C LEU A 179 -15.14 10.35 -5.34
N LEU A 180 -15.22 9.01 -5.22
CA LEU A 180 -14.77 8.09 -6.26
C LEU A 180 -15.55 8.27 -7.55
N PHE A 181 -16.88 8.41 -7.47
CA PHE A 181 -17.73 8.64 -8.63
C PHE A 181 -17.48 10.01 -9.28
N LEU A 182 -17.26 11.06 -8.49
CA LEU A 182 -16.89 12.39 -9.00
C LEU A 182 -15.51 12.35 -9.68
N SER A 183 -14.56 11.62 -9.11
CA SER A 183 -13.24 11.40 -9.74
C SER A 183 -13.39 10.65 -11.07
N PHE A 184 -14.25 9.64 -11.15
CA PHE A 184 -14.59 8.97 -12.40
C PHE A 184 -15.14 9.97 -13.44
N LEU A 185 -16.11 10.80 -13.09
CA LEU A 185 -16.66 11.80 -14.02
C LEU A 185 -15.57 12.77 -14.50
N LEU A 186 -14.72 13.24 -13.59
CA LEU A 186 -13.61 14.12 -13.94
C LEU A 186 -12.65 13.45 -14.94
N LEU A 187 -12.26 12.20 -14.70
CA LEU A 187 -11.41 11.44 -15.63
C LEU A 187 -12.11 11.22 -16.99
N TYR A 188 -13.37 10.82 -16.97
CA TYR A 188 -14.13 10.52 -18.19
C TYR A 188 -14.28 11.71 -19.14
N PHE A 189 -14.49 12.91 -18.61
CA PHE A 189 -14.70 14.12 -19.41
C PHE A 189 -13.40 14.85 -19.79
N THR A 190 -12.29 14.61 -19.09
CA THR A 190 -11.08 15.43 -19.25
C THR A 190 -9.87 14.66 -19.77
N VAL A 191 -9.82 13.33 -19.60
CA VAL A 191 -8.69 12.52 -20.07
C VAL A 191 -8.79 12.30 -21.59
N ASP A 192 -7.66 12.44 -22.28
CA ASP A 192 -7.58 12.22 -23.71
C ASP A 192 -7.84 10.75 -24.06
N ARG A 193 -8.71 10.51 -25.00
CA ARG A 193 -9.05 9.16 -25.48
C ARG A 193 -7.91 8.50 -26.25
N ASN A 194 -7.04 9.29 -26.87
CA ASN A 194 -5.84 8.86 -27.60
C ASN A 194 -4.61 9.55 -27.00
N PRO A 195 -4.10 9.07 -25.88
CA PRO A 195 -2.96 9.72 -25.22
C PRO A 195 -1.69 9.66 -26.08
N PRO A 196 -0.84 10.70 -26.01
CA PRO A 196 0.27 10.89 -26.96
C PRO A 196 1.46 9.96 -26.73
N TYR A 197 1.55 9.29 -25.57
CA TYR A 197 2.72 8.50 -25.18
C TYR A 197 2.41 7.01 -24.96
N VAL A 198 1.26 6.53 -25.46
CA VAL A 198 0.92 5.09 -25.45
C VAL A 198 1.96 4.31 -26.26
N GLY A 199 2.53 3.29 -25.64
CA GLY A 199 3.54 2.41 -26.28
C GLY A 199 4.97 2.64 -25.82
N SER A 200 5.31 3.79 -25.23
CA SER A 200 6.63 4.00 -24.62
C SER A 200 6.83 3.24 -23.30
N SER A 201 5.77 2.67 -22.76
CA SER A 201 5.78 1.77 -21.59
C SER A 201 5.65 0.29 -21.97
N LYS A 202 5.34 -0.02 -23.24
CA LYS A 202 5.21 -1.42 -23.71
C LYS A 202 6.52 -2.17 -23.61
N ASP A 203 7.62 -1.55 -24.00
CA ASP A 203 8.94 -2.18 -24.00
C ASP A 203 9.41 -2.53 -22.57
N GLU A 204 9.09 -1.67 -21.58
CA GLU A 204 9.44 -1.92 -20.16
C GLU A 204 8.56 -3.00 -19.50
N MET A 205 7.31 -3.15 -19.96
CA MET A 205 6.34 -4.08 -19.36
C MET A 205 6.35 -5.45 -20.05
N GLU A 206 6.64 -5.55 -21.35
CA GLU A 206 6.81 -6.83 -22.04
C GLU A 206 8.03 -7.60 -21.55
N GLU A 207 9.13 -6.92 -21.18
CA GLU A 207 10.27 -7.54 -20.50
C GLU A 207 9.90 -8.07 -19.11
N THR A 208 8.94 -7.45 -18.42
CA THR A 208 8.54 -7.84 -17.05
C THR A 208 7.54 -9.00 -17.05
N LEU A 209 6.72 -9.14 -18.08
CA LEU A 209 5.61 -10.12 -18.17
C LEU A 209 5.92 -11.38 -18.98
N ALA A 210 7.15 -11.59 -19.43
CA ALA A 210 7.53 -12.89 -19.97
C ALA A 210 7.46 -13.94 -18.83
N SER A 211 6.25 -14.45 -18.57
CA SER A 211 5.92 -15.29 -17.40
C SER A 211 6.79 -16.55 -17.28
N GLU A 212 7.22 -17.15 -18.38
CA GLU A 212 8.18 -18.25 -18.36
C GLU A 212 9.58 -17.82 -17.85
N SER A 213 10.00 -16.60 -18.14
CA SER A 213 11.27 -16.05 -17.65
C SER A 213 11.22 -15.74 -16.16
N PHE A 214 10.06 -15.32 -15.63
CA PHE A 214 9.90 -14.96 -14.23
C PHE A 214 9.99 -16.16 -13.28
N PHE A 215 9.27 -17.26 -13.57
CA PHE A 215 9.34 -18.49 -12.76
C PHE A 215 10.71 -19.19 -12.88
N LYS A 216 11.34 -19.17 -14.07
CA LYS A 216 12.72 -19.61 -14.24
C LYS A 216 13.69 -18.73 -13.43
N GLY A 217 13.44 -17.43 -13.36
CA GLY A 217 14.20 -16.48 -12.57
C GLY A 217 14.16 -16.77 -11.06
N LEU A 218 12.99 -17.15 -10.51
CA LEU A 218 12.87 -17.57 -9.11
C LEU A 218 13.79 -18.76 -8.77
N SER A 219 13.96 -19.69 -9.70
CA SER A 219 14.92 -20.81 -9.52
C SER A 219 16.37 -20.35 -9.46
N HIS A 220 16.72 -19.25 -10.15
CA HIS A 220 18.06 -18.67 -10.12
C HIS A 220 18.39 -18.01 -8.77
N LEU A 221 17.41 -17.52 -8.01
CA LEU A 221 17.64 -16.98 -6.65
C LEU A 221 18.17 -18.04 -5.67
N LYS A 222 17.98 -19.32 -5.96
CA LYS A 222 18.53 -20.43 -5.15
C LYS A 222 20.05 -20.61 -5.33
N LYS A 223 20.64 -20.06 -6.39
CA LYS A 223 22.08 -20.16 -6.64
C LYS A 223 22.86 -19.37 -5.59
N PRO A 224 24.06 -19.86 -5.14
CA PRO A 224 24.87 -19.21 -4.11
C PRO A 224 25.21 -17.74 -4.41
N GLU A 225 25.38 -17.39 -5.67
CA GLU A 225 25.66 -16.02 -6.14
C GLU A 225 24.50 -15.03 -5.90
N PHE A 226 23.24 -15.50 -5.88
CA PHE A 226 22.06 -14.67 -5.61
C PHE A 226 21.59 -14.69 -4.14
N ARG A 227 22.34 -15.35 -3.27
CA ARG A 227 21.97 -15.49 -1.85
C ARG A 227 21.81 -14.14 -1.12
N GLY A 228 22.65 -13.17 -1.45
CA GLY A 228 22.53 -11.80 -0.92
C GLY A 228 21.24 -11.12 -1.35
N HIS A 229 20.86 -11.28 -2.61
CA HIS A 229 19.60 -10.74 -3.17
C HIS A 229 18.37 -11.37 -2.52
N LEU A 230 18.39 -12.72 -2.36
CA LEU A 230 17.31 -13.43 -1.68
C LEU A 230 17.12 -12.96 -0.24
N PHE A 231 18.21 -12.67 0.49
CA PHE A 231 18.12 -12.15 1.85
C PHE A 231 17.50 -10.75 1.89
N ILE A 232 17.80 -9.87 0.93
CA ILE A 232 17.15 -8.55 0.84
C ILE A 232 15.65 -8.68 0.53
N LEU A 233 15.27 -9.57 -0.41
CA LEU A 233 13.87 -9.84 -0.72
C LEU A 233 13.12 -10.45 0.47
N THR A 234 13.76 -11.37 1.21
CA THR A 234 13.22 -11.92 2.46
C THR A 234 13.02 -10.82 3.53
N ALA A 235 13.95 -9.87 3.62
CA ALA A 235 13.79 -8.72 4.51
C ALA A 235 12.56 -7.89 4.14
N ILE A 236 12.34 -7.67 2.82
CA ILE A 236 11.14 -6.95 2.32
C ILE A 236 9.88 -7.68 2.73
N PHE A 237 9.80 -8.98 2.49
CA PHE A 237 8.67 -9.80 2.90
C PHE A 237 8.39 -9.67 4.41
N LEU A 238 9.42 -9.78 5.23
CA LEU A 238 9.29 -9.76 6.68
C LEU A 238 8.84 -8.41 7.23
N TYR A 239 9.42 -7.29 6.79
CA TYR A 239 8.96 -6.01 7.31
C TYR A 239 7.58 -5.59 6.78
N PHE A 240 7.19 -6.04 5.57
CA PHE A 240 5.81 -5.86 5.11
C PHE A 240 4.82 -6.73 5.90
N ILE A 241 5.21 -7.90 6.42
CA ILE A 241 4.39 -8.64 7.39
C ILE A 241 4.07 -7.74 8.59
N GLY A 242 5.08 -7.11 9.17
CA GLY A 242 4.87 -6.19 10.30
C GLY A 242 3.97 -5.02 9.96
N TYR A 243 4.24 -4.34 8.84
CA TYR A 243 3.48 -3.16 8.43
C TYR A 243 2.04 -3.47 8.06
N SER A 244 1.81 -4.36 7.07
CA SER A 244 0.48 -4.65 6.55
C SER A 244 -0.43 -5.30 7.59
N GLY A 245 0.15 -6.10 8.48
CA GLY A 245 -0.61 -6.68 9.58
C GLY A 245 -1.04 -5.65 10.61
N VAL A 246 -0.18 -4.68 10.97
CA VAL A 246 -0.57 -3.58 11.87
C VAL A 246 -1.57 -2.66 11.18
N GLU A 247 -1.37 -2.31 9.92
CA GLU A 247 -2.29 -1.47 9.15
C GLU A 247 -3.72 -2.04 9.15
N ALA A 248 -3.88 -3.36 8.97
CA ALA A 248 -5.18 -4.01 8.95
C ALA A 248 -5.79 -4.28 10.34
N GLN A 249 -4.97 -4.46 11.38
CA GLN A 249 -5.44 -4.86 12.71
C GLN A 249 -5.39 -3.74 13.76
N PHE A 250 -4.83 -2.58 13.43
CA PHE A 250 -4.67 -1.50 14.41
C PHE A 250 -6.00 -0.98 14.95
N THR A 251 -6.98 -0.74 14.07
CA THR A 251 -8.30 -0.24 14.50
C THR A 251 -9.03 -1.26 15.36
N VAL A 252 -8.87 -2.55 15.06
CA VAL A 252 -9.38 -3.66 15.90
C VAL A 252 -8.73 -3.61 17.29
N TYR A 253 -7.40 -3.48 17.35
CA TYR A 253 -6.68 -3.32 18.61
C TYR A 253 -7.16 -2.10 19.42
N ALA A 254 -7.30 -0.95 18.74
CA ALA A 254 -7.71 0.28 19.41
C ALA A 254 -9.15 0.20 19.94
N VAL A 255 -10.07 -0.40 19.21
CA VAL A 255 -11.48 -0.54 19.62
C VAL A 255 -11.64 -1.64 20.67
N GLU A 256 -11.12 -2.84 20.41
CA GLU A 256 -11.39 -4.01 21.26
C GLU A 256 -10.52 -4.03 22.54
N TYR A 257 -9.32 -3.50 22.52
CA TYR A 257 -8.38 -3.54 23.65
C TYR A 257 -8.26 -2.21 24.39
N LEU A 258 -8.18 -1.08 23.66
CA LEU A 258 -8.09 0.25 24.27
C LEU A 258 -9.46 0.87 24.53
N ASN A 259 -10.56 0.20 24.14
CA ASN A 259 -11.94 0.68 24.25
C ASN A 259 -12.14 2.06 23.60
N MET A 260 -11.45 2.32 22.49
CA MET A 260 -11.61 3.55 21.72
C MET A 260 -12.86 3.46 20.82
N GLU A 261 -13.49 4.58 20.56
CA GLU A 261 -14.48 4.64 19.48
C GLU A 261 -13.81 4.43 18.13
N GLY A 262 -14.51 3.77 17.18
CA GLY A 262 -13.97 3.49 15.84
C GLY A 262 -13.52 4.76 15.10
N SER A 263 -14.23 5.87 15.29
CA SER A 263 -13.86 7.21 14.79
C SER A 263 -12.50 7.66 15.31
N ALA A 264 -12.30 7.56 16.63
CA ALA A 264 -11.05 7.94 17.29
C ALA A 264 -9.89 7.00 16.91
N ALA A 265 -10.17 5.70 16.69
CA ALA A 265 -9.18 4.73 16.27
C ALA A 265 -8.64 5.05 14.85
N GLY A 266 -9.53 5.29 13.88
CA GLY A 266 -9.13 5.68 12.53
C GLY A 266 -8.41 7.02 12.49
N PHE A 267 -8.93 8.03 13.21
CA PHE A 267 -8.27 9.33 13.34
C PHE A 267 -6.86 9.21 13.92
N THR A 268 -6.67 8.36 14.93
CA THR A 268 -5.38 8.11 15.57
C THR A 268 -4.40 7.42 14.60
N LEU A 269 -4.86 6.44 13.80
CA LEU A 269 -4.05 5.83 12.74
C LEU A 269 -3.59 6.86 11.70
N GLY A 270 -4.37 7.91 11.48
CA GLY A 270 -4.04 9.01 10.58
C GLY A 270 -2.70 9.67 10.88
N PHE A 271 -2.29 9.74 12.15
CA PHE A 271 -1.00 10.34 12.53
C PHE A 271 0.20 9.56 11.97
N PHE A 272 0.09 8.23 11.86
CA PHE A 272 1.13 7.42 11.21
C PHE A 272 1.23 7.77 9.71
N SER A 273 0.11 7.82 9.02
CA SER A 273 0.06 8.16 7.58
C SER A 273 0.51 9.59 7.32
N LEU A 274 0.10 10.55 8.16
CA LEU A 274 0.50 11.95 8.07
C LEU A 274 2.03 12.09 8.20
N ALA A 275 2.63 11.45 9.19
CA ALA A 275 4.07 11.46 9.38
C ALA A 275 4.80 10.85 8.18
N PHE A 276 4.32 9.72 7.66
CA PHE A 276 4.86 9.11 6.44
C PHE A 276 4.89 10.10 5.27
N VAL A 277 3.77 10.76 4.99
CA VAL A 277 3.66 11.73 3.87
C VAL A 277 4.62 12.91 4.06
N ILE A 278 4.69 13.50 5.26
CA ILE A 278 5.57 14.64 5.56
C ILE A 278 7.04 14.24 5.44
N PHE A 279 7.41 13.07 5.95
CA PHE A 279 8.81 12.66 6.04
C PHE A 279 9.28 11.81 4.85
N ALA A 280 8.42 11.47 3.88
CA ALA A 280 8.83 10.73 2.69
C ALA A 280 9.94 11.43 1.89
N VAL A 281 9.83 12.75 1.67
CA VAL A 281 10.86 13.53 0.97
C VAL A 281 12.15 13.64 1.78
N PRO A 282 12.13 14.05 3.07
CA PRO A 282 13.32 14.02 3.92
C PRO A 282 14.00 12.64 3.98
N ALA A 283 13.23 11.56 4.11
CA ALA A 283 13.76 10.20 4.10
C ALA A 283 14.48 9.86 2.79
N GLY A 284 13.90 10.24 1.64
CA GLY A 284 14.53 10.08 0.33
C GLY A 284 15.85 10.83 0.21
N LEU A 285 15.91 12.08 0.68
CA LEU A 285 17.12 12.90 0.70
C LEU A 285 18.20 12.29 1.62
N LEU A 286 17.82 11.76 2.78
CA LEU A 286 18.75 11.06 3.67
C LEU A 286 19.29 9.79 3.00
N GLY A 287 18.46 9.01 2.33
CA GLY A 287 18.86 7.81 1.60
C GLY A 287 19.84 8.10 0.46
N SER A 288 19.67 9.23 -0.24
CA SER A 288 20.59 9.64 -1.31
C SER A 288 21.95 10.11 -0.78
N LYS A 289 22.00 10.72 0.40
CA LYS A 289 23.24 11.23 1.02
C LYS A 289 24.01 10.16 1.81
N LEU A 290 23.32 9.39 2.62
CA LEU A 290 23.91 8.42 3.57
C LEU A 290 23.87 6.98 3.07
N GLY A 291 23.19 6.75 1.95
CA GLY A 291 22.95 5.42 1.38
C GLY A 291 21.64 4.80 1.83
N LYS A 292 21.01 4.04 0.92
CA LYS A 292 19.68 3.44 1.12
C LYS A 292 19.66 2.44 2.26
N THR A 293 20.61 1.50 2.28
CA THR A 293 20.67 0.42 3.29
C THR A 293 20.85 0.94 4.73
N PRO A 294 21.77 1.87 5.05
CA PRO A 294 21.89 2.39 6.43
C PRO A 294 20.61 3.06 6.93
N ILE A 295 19.93 3.83 6.07
CA ILE A 295 18.69 4.52 6.43
C ILE A 295 17.56 3.50 6.68
N MET A 296 17.42 2.46 5.84
CA MET A 296 16.47 1.37 6.10
C MET A 296 16.77 0.64 7.39
N LEU A 297 18.04 0.34 7.68
CA LEU A 297 18.44 -0.34 8.93
C LEU A 297 18.09 0.51 10.16
N LEU A 298 18.26 1.85 10.08
CA LEU A 298 17.85 2.75 11.15
C LEU A 298 16.34 2.66 11.41
N GLY A 299 15.52 2.72 10.35
CA GLY A 299 14.07 2.56 10.46
C GLY A 299 13.66 1.18 11.01
N LEU A 300 14.34 0.11 10.57
CA LEU A 300 14.07 -1.26 11.02
C LEU A 300 14.49 -1.54 12.47
N ILE A 301 15.28 -0.68 13.11
CA ILE A 301 15.52 -0.69 14.55
C ILE A 301 14.52 0.21 15.28
N ALA A 302 14.29 1.42 14.76
CA ALA A 302 13.44 2.40 15.41
C ALA A 302 11.98 1.93 15.51
N LEU A 303 11.42 1.41 14.40
CA LEU A 303 10.00 1.04 14.34
C LEU A 303 9.60 -0.07 15.33
N PRO A 304 10.32 -1.20 15.46
CA PRO A 304 10.01 -2.20 16.48
C PRO A 304 10.12 -1.67 17.91
N LEU A 305 11.07 -0.79 18.22
CA LEU A 305 11.16 -0.16 19.55
C LEU A 305 9.93 0.70 19.83
N ILE A 306 9.47 1.48 18.83
CA ILE A 306 8.25 2.29 18.92
C ILE A 306 7.02 1.39 19.12
N PHE A 307 6.89 0.31 18.34
CA PHE A 307 5.74 -0.59 18.41
C PHE A 307 5.67 -1.36 19.73
N ILE A 308 6.82 -1.81 20.28
CA ILE A 308 6.86 -2.47 21.58
C ILE A 308 6.37 -1.54 22.71
N CYS A 309 6.52 -0.22 22.58
CA CYS A 309 6.03 0.72 23.59
C CYS A 309 4.49 0.83 23.62
N ILE A 310 3.78 0.56 22.50
CA ILE A 310 2.33 0.76 22.41
C ILE A 310 1.53 -0.04 23.43
N PRO A 311 1.77 -1.35 23.66
CA PRO A 311 1.06 -2.12 24.67
C PRO A 311 1.25 -1.63 26.12
N PHE A 312 2.32 -0.88 26.39
CA PHE A 312 2.62 -0.35 27.73
C PHE A 312 2.08 1.07 27.95
N LEU A 313 1.51 1.72 26.94
CA LEU A 313 0.94 3.07 27.08
C LEU A 313 -0.14 3.16 28.17
N PRO A 314 -1.06 2.20 28.36
CA PRO A 314 -2.00 2.22 29.47
C PRO A 314 -1.32 2.26 30.85
N LEU A 315 -0.22 1.54 31.02
CA LEU A 315 0.57 1.52 32.26
C LEU A 315 1.31 2.85 32.49
N LEU A 316 1.77 3.49 31.43
CA LEU A 316 2.50 4.77 31.50
C LEU A 316 1.56 5.95 31.78
N SER A 317 0.30 5.88 31.33
CA SER A 317 -0.69 6.94 31.54
C SER A 317 -1.40 6.84 32.89
N SER A 318 -1.51 5.66 33.48
CA SER A 318 -2.28 5.44 34.73
C SER A 318 -1.80 6.22 35.96
N PRO A 319 -0.48 6.42 36.18
CA PRO A 319 0.01 7.22 37.32
C PRO A 319 -0.14 8.74 37.11
N PHE A 320 -0.40 9.19 35.89
CA PHE A 320 -0.47 10.61 35.55
C PHE A 320 -1.82 10.95 34.91
N PRO A 321 -2.86 11.28 35.68
CA PRO A 321 -4.21 11.55 35.14
C PRO A 321 -4.26 12.75 34.16
N VAL A 322 -3.21 13.56 34.10
CA VAL A 322 -3.06 14.67 33.15
C VAL A 322 -2.60 14.18 31.75
N VAL A 323 -2.05 12.96 31.66
CA VAL A 323 -1.52 12.43 30.40
C VAL A 323 -2.61 11.70 29.64
N ASN A 324 -3.09 12.31 28.57
CA ASN A 324 -4.08 11.68 27.68
C ASN A 324 -3.44 10.52 26.91
N GLN A 325 -3.90 9.28 27.20
CA GLN A 325 -3.42 8.06 26.54
C GLN A 325 -3.56 8.12 25.02
N VAL A 326 -4.65 8.70 24.51
CA VAL A 326 -4.87 8.84 23.06
C VAL A 326 -3.81 9.76 22.45
N LEU A 327 -3.49 10.87 23.10
CA LEU A 327 -2.44 11.78 22.62
C LEU A 327 -1.07 11.10 22.60
N LEU A 328 -0.74 10.32 23.63
CA LEU A 328 0.50 9.53 23.63
C LEU A 328 0.54 8.54 22.46
N LEU A 329 -0.55 7.82 22.23
CA LEU A 329 -0.66 6.88 21.11
C LEU A 329 -0.49 7.60 19.76
N GLN A 330 -1.08 8.78 19.60
CA GLN A 330 -0.93 9.61 18.39
C GLN A 330 0.54 10.03 18.17
N ILE A 331 1.24 10.45 19.22
CA ILE A 331 2.67 10.82 19.16
C ILE A 331 3.52 9.59 18.80
N VAL A 332 3.25 8.44 19.42
CA VAL A 332 3.97 7.19 19.15
C VAL A 332 3.73 6.73 17.70
N LEU A 333 2.50 6.80 17.20
CA LEU A 333 2.20 6.47 15.81
C LEU A 333 2.82 7.47 14.83
N PHE A 334 2.83 8.75 15.16
CA PHE A 334 3.51 9.76 14.35
C PHE A 334 5.02 9.46 14.21
N THR A 335 5.69 9.16 15.32
CA THR A 335 7.10 8.76 15.30
C THR A 335 7.32 7.43 14.55
N GLY A 336 6.36 6.50 14.66
CA GLY A 336 6.34 5.27 13.87
C GLY A 336 6.25 5.53 12.36
N GLY A 337 5.42 6.48 11.95
CA GLY A 337 5.30 6.90 10.55
C GLY A 337 6.60 7.50 9.98
N ILE A 338 7.37 8.24 10.80
CA ILE A 338 8.72 8.69 10.43
C ILE A 338 9.65 7.49 10.20
N ALA A 339 9.68 6.55 11.13
CA ALA A 339 10.51 5.35 11.01
C ALA A 339 10.11 4.50 9.79
N TRP A 340 8.81 4.41 9.49
CA TRP A 340 8.31 3.75 8.29
C TRP A 340 8.75 4.46 7.00
N ALA A 341 8.77 5.79 6.96
CA ALA A 341 9.28 6.55 5.82
C ALA A 341 10.75 6.22 5.51
N LEU A 342 11.59 6.07 6.55
CA LEU A 342 12.99 5.66 6.39
C LEU A 342 13.12 4.27 5.73
N ILE A 343 12.18 3.36 5.99
CA ILE A 343 12.18 2.01 5.42
C ILE A 343 11.61 2.03 4.00
N ASN A 344 10.36 2.47 3.85
CA ASN A 344 9.56 2.27 2.66
C ASN A 344 10.10 3.05 1.45
N VAL A 345 10.51 4.32 1.65
CA VAL A 345 11.02 5.17 0.57
C VAL A 345 12.30 4.60 -0.06
N GLN A 346 13.13 3.90 0.70
CA GLN A 346 14.38 3.30 0.22
C GLN A 346 14.19 1.90 -0.39
N ALA A 347 13.09 1.23 -0.06
CA ALA A 347 12.87 -0.18 -0.36
C ALA A 347 12.91 -0.50 -1.87
N TYR A 348 12.04 0.13 -2.64
CA TYR A 348 11.98 -0.04 -4.08
C TYR A 348 13.29 0.37 -4.78
N PRO A 349 13.85 1.57 -4.54
CA PRO A 349 15.12 1.97 -5.14
C PRO A 349 16.30 1.06 -4.78
N LEU A 350 16.32 0.49 -3.57
CA LEU A 350 17.36 -0.48 -3.19
C LEU A 350 17.28 -1.73 -4.05
N VAL A 351 16.08 -2.28 -4.25
CA VAL A 351 15.90 -3.51 -5.03
C VAL A 351 16.13 -3.27 -6.52
N ALA A 352 15.69 -2.13 -7.05
CA ALA A 352 15.96 -1.75 -8.45
C ALA A 352 17.47 -1.68 -8.74
N ASP A 353 18.27 -1.13 -7.80
CA ASP A 353 19.73 -1.08 -7.93
C ASP A 353 20.38 -2.48 -8.02
N LEU A 354 19.79 -3.51 -7.38
CA LEU A 354 20.30 -4.88 -7.45
C LEU A 354 20.27 -5.45 -8.88
N GLY A 355 19.36 -4.95 -9.71
CA GLY A 355 19.21 -5.37 -11.11
C GLY A 355 20.28 -4.80 -12.04
N GLY A 356 21.04 -3.78 -11.62
CA GLY A 356 21.91 -3.02 -12.50
C GLY A 356 21.13 -2.47 -13.70
N LYS A 357 21.82 -2.09 -14.77
CA LYS A 357 21.16 -1.47 -15.94
C LYS A 357 20.25 -2.43 -16.74
N ASN A 358 20.48 -3.76 -16.66
CA ASN A 358 19.86 -4.73 -17.56
C ASN A 358 18.75 -5.59 -16.93
N LYS A 359 18.52 -5.51 -15.60
CA LYS A 359 17.56 -6.37 -14.90
C LYS A 359 16.64 -5.61 -13.94
N ILE A 360 16.46 -4.29 -14.16
CA ILE A 360 15.62 -3.44 -13.30
C ILE A 360 14.18 -3.97 -13.25
N GLY A 361 13.59 -4.30 -14.40
CA GLY A 361 12.23 -4.83 -14.49
C GLY A 361 12.05 -6.14 -13.71
N TYR A 362 12.99 -7.08 -13.84
CA TYR A 362 12.96 -8.35 -13.12
C TYR A 362 12.99 -8.14 -11.59
N PHE A 363 13.89 -7.30 -11.07
CA PHE A 363 13.97 -7.02 -9.65
C PHE A 363 12.78 -6.20 -9.13
N THR A 364 12.21 -5.33 -9.96
CA THR A 364 10.95 -4.65 -9.68
C THR A 364 9.81 -5.66 -9.50
N GLY A 365 9.70 -6.63 -10.40
CA GLY A 365 8.73 -7.72 -10.28
C GLY A 365 8.90 -8.53 -9.00
N LEU A 366 10.14 -8.85 -8.62
CA LEU A 366 10.45 -9.54 -7.36
C LEU A 366 10.07 -8.69 -6.13
N TYR A 367 10.35 -7.39 -6.15
CA TYR A 367 9.92 -6.48 -5.08
C TYR A 367 8.41 -6.54 -4.85
N TYR A 368 7.62 -6.40 -5.92
CA TYR A 368 6.16 -6.46 -5.81
C TYR A 368 5.66 -7.85 -5.40
N LEU A 369 6.28 -8.93 -5.91
CA LEU A 369 5.90 -10.28 -5.50
C LEU A 369 6.08 -10.48 -4.00
N PHE A 370 7.23 -10.13 -3.44
CA PHE A 370 7.53 -10.35 -2.02
C PHE A 370 6.71 -9.41 -1.11
N SER A 371 6.52 -8.15 -1.50
CA SER A 371 5.70 -7.20 -0.74
C SER A 371 4.21 -7.56 -0.76
N MET A 372 3.66 -7.94 -1.91
CA MET A 372 2.25 -8.33 -2.02
C MET A 372 1.98 -9.68 -1.36
N ALA A 373 2.89 -10.67 -1.52
CA ALA A 373 2.76 -11.95 -0.82
C ALA A 373 2.72 -11.78 0.70
N SER A 374 3.52 -10.84 1.25
CA SER A 374 3.44 -10.52 2.67
C SER A 374 2.11 -9.85 3.04
N SER A 375 1.62 -8.93 2.22
CA SER A 375 0.34 -8.23 2.48
C SER A 375 -0.88 -9.17 2.41
N ILE A 376 -0.81 -10.26 1.65
CA ILE A 376 -1.84 -11.33 1.67
C ILE A 376 -1.84 -12.05 3.01
N ILE A 377 -0.68 -12.39 3.54
CA ILE A 377 -0.52 -13.25 4.72
C ILE A 377 -0.60 -12.45 6.03
N ALA A 378 -0.07 -11.23 6.04
CA ALA A 378 0.17 -10.45 7.23
C ALA A 378 -1.07 -10.19 8.11
N PRO A 379 -2.23 -9.77 7.54
CA PRO A 379 -3.41 -9.48 8.36
C PRO A 379 -3.93 -10.73 9.07
N ALA A 380 -3.93 -11.89 8.38
CA ALA A 380 -4.33 -13.17 8.95
C ALA A 380 -3.32 -13.65 10.01
N PHE A 381 -2.03 -13.56 9.71
CA PHE A 381 -0.96 -14.01 10.61
C PHE A 381 -0.91 -13.22 11.91
N LEU A 382 -0.93 -11.88 11.85
CA LEU A 382 -0.94 -11.06 13.05
C LEU A 382 -2.29 -11.14 13.78
N GLY A 383 -3.40 -11.28 13.07
CA GLY A 383 -4.70 -11.58 13.67
C GLY A 383 -4.70 -12.91 14.43
N LEU A 384 -4.05 -13.95 13.90
CA LEU A 384 -3.88 -15.23 14.59
C LEU A 384 -3.08 -15.09 15.88
N LEU A 385 -2.02 -14.28 15.89
CA LEU A 385 -1.26 -14.00 17.12
C LEU A 385 -2.13 -13.30 18.16
N MET A 386 -3.01 -12.38 17.74
CA MET A 386 -3.98 -11.74 18.63
C MET A 386 -5.00 -12.73 19.20
N ASP A 387 -5.45 -13.70 18.39
CA ASP A 387 -6.42 -14.72 18.80
C ASP A 387 -5.78 -15.73 19.77
N LEU A 388 -4.55 -16.16 19.51
CA LEU A 388 -3.85 -17.18 20.32
C LEU A 388 -3.32 -16.65 21.66
N PHE A 389 -2.92 -15.40 21.72
CA PHE A 389 -2.31 -14.80 22.92
C PHE A 389 -3.20 -13.70 23.49
N THR A 390 -3.02 -12.48 23.01
CA THR A 390 -3.80 -11.29 23.40
C THR A 390 -3.63 -10.21 22.35
N HIS A 391 -4.45 -9.16 22.36
CA HIS A 391 -4.35 -8.03 21.41
C HIS A 391 -2.95 -7.40 21.31
N PRO A 392 -2.18 -7.18 22.40
CA PRO A 392 -0.78 -6.74 22.35
C PRO A 392 0.15 -7.57 21.48
N ALA A 393 -0.17 -8.86 21.24
CA ALA A 393 0.63 -9.72 20.37
C ALA A 393 0.77 -9.18 18.94
N LEU A 394 -0.16 -8.32 18.48
CA LEU A 394 -0.07 -7.56 17.25
C LEU A 394 1.29 -6.84 17.13
N PHE A 395 1.62 -6.04 18.12
CA PHE A 395 2.83 -5.21 18.11
C PHE A 395 4.10 -6.00 18.36
N PHE A 396 4.03 -7.03 19.20
CA PHE A 396 5.18 -7.92 19.42
C PHE A 396 5.48 -8.75 18.17
N GLY A 397 4.47 -9.27 17.49
CA GLY A 397 4.62 -9.99 16.22
C GLY A 397 5.16 -9.10 15.11
N ALA A 398 4.63 -7.87 15.00
CA ALA A 398 5.15 -6.89 14.07
C ALA A 398 6.61 -6.51 14.36
N ALA A 399 6.96 -6.25 15.63
CA ALA A 399 8.32 -5.95 16.04
C ALA A 399 9.29 -7.09 15.73
N ALA A 400 8.90 -8.33 16.01
CA ALA A 400 9.69 -9.51 15.65
C ALA A 400 9.92 -9.59 14.13
N SER A 401 8.90 -9.31 13.32
CA SER A 401 8.99 -9.29 11.86
C SER A 401 9.95 -8.19 11.36
N PHE A 402 9.92 -6.99 11.94
CA PHE A 402 10.87 -5.91 11.61
C PHE A 402 12.31 -6.25 12.03
N LEU A 403 12.52 -6.83 13.21
CA LEU A 403 13.86 -7.25 13.66
C LEU A 403 14.42 -8.39 12.80
N ALA A 404 13.57 -9.33 12.39
CA ALA A 404 13.97 -10.34 11.42
C ALA A 404 14.31 -9.70 10.07
N GLY A 405 13.52 -8.74 9.61
CA GLY A 405 13.81 -7.93 8.42
C GLY A 405 15.16 -7.20 8.52
N PHE A 406 15.46 -6.61 9.67
CA PHE A 406 16.76 -6.00 9.94
C PHE A 406 17.92 -6.99 9.78
N TYR A 407 17.80 -8.17 10.39
CA TYR A 407 18.83 -9.22 10.31
C TYR A 407 19.08 -9.62 8.86
N PHE A 408 18.02 -9.93 8.11
CA PHE A 408 18.15 -10.37 6.72
C PHE A 408 18.68 -9.27 5.80
N LEU A 409 18.23 -8.02 5.96
CA LEU A 409 18.72 -6.88 5.19
C LEU A 409 20.22 -6.66 5.43
N ARG A 410 20.65 -6.64 6.70
CA ARG A 410 22.06 -6.48 7.07
C ARG A 410 22.93 -7.59 6.48
N LYS A 411 22.50 -8.84 6.63
CA LYS A 411 23.24 -10.02 6.14
C LYS A 411 23.33 -10.02 4.61
N GLY A 412 22.21 -9.71 3.91
CA GLY A 412 22.17 -9.60 2.47
C GLY A 412 23.11 -8.54 1.93
N SER A 413 23.07 -7.35 2.53
CA SER A 413 23.95 -6.24 2.14
C SER A 413 25.45 -6.54 2.35
N ILE A 414 25.81 -7.25 3.42
CA ILE A 414 27.20 -7.67 3.67
C ILE A 414 27.65 -8.68 2.59
N LEU A 415 26.80 -9.63 2.22
CA LEU A 415 27.12 -10.63 1.20
C LEU A 415 27.34 -9.99 -0.16
N ILE A 416 26.48 -9.08 -0.58
CA ILE A 416 26.61 -8.38 -1.86
C ILE A 416 27.90 -7.57 -1.89
N ARG A 417 28.19 -6.77 -0.86
CA ARG A 417 29.45 -6.01 -0.79
C ARG A 417 30.70 -6.87 -0.85
N LYS A 418 30.67 -8.10 -0.30
CA LYS A 418 31.79 -9.05 -0.41
C LYS A 418 31.95 -9.60 -1.83
N GLN A 419 30.84 -9.83 -2.53
CA GLN A 419 30.84 -10.27 -3.92
C GLN A 419 31.40 -9.18 -4.84
N ASP A 420 30.95 -7.93 -4.68
CA ASP A 420 31.43 -6.80 -5.46
C ASP A 420 32.95 -6.58 -5.30
N LYS A 421 33.45 -6.68 -4.05
CA LYS A 421 34.89 -6.58 -3.80
C LYS A 421 35.69 -7.68 -4.45
N LYS A 422 35.18 -8.94 -4.46
CA LYS A 422 35.85 -10.05 -5.15
C LYS A 422 35.85 -9.85 -6.66
N ALA A 423 34.73 -9.36 -7.23
CA ALA A 423 34.64 -9.07 -8.66
C ALA A 423 35.55 -7.91 -9.09
N ALA A 424 35.80 -6.92 -8.23
CA ALA A 424 36.70 -5.80 -8.48
C ALA A 424 38.18 -6.16 -8.31
N SER A 425 38.49 -7.25 -7.63
CA SER A 425 39.87 -7.72 -7.39
C SER A 425 40.31 -8.86 -8.34
N ALA A 426 39.40 -9.39 -9.14
CA ALA A 426 39.63 -10.37 -10.21
C ALA A 426 39.71 -9.72 -11.60
#